data_a7c5f43bea8019e6d30f5b47369a730c
#
_entry.id   a7c5f43bea8019e6d30f5b47369a730c
#
_cell.length_a   1.000
_cell.length_b   1.000
_cell.length_c   1.000
_cell.angle_alpha   90.00
_cell.angle_beta   90.00
_cell.angle_gamma   90.00
#
_symmetry.space_group_name_H-M   'P 1'
#
loop_
_entity.id
_entity.type
_entity.pdbx_description
1 polymer ?
#
loop_
_entity_poly.entity_id
_entity_poly.type
_entity_poly.pdbx_seq_one_letter_code
_entity_poly.pdbx_strand_id
1 'polypeptide(L)'
;MDKNENLNYLNSRKKNKTNYKHKSNNRYKNNSKNNINKKKEKKGLKIFLIILLIICIIIASYVAYSTYKNGWGLSGMIATAIGHDSKTKDNLEEFRVLLLGVSTDISSKLTDTIIVASYNPKNQTANLLSIPRDTYIGTSRSKADSYDKINSLYQKGPEKILEEVNEITGLDIKYYVVIETGALVDLVNAIGGVDFDVPIDMDYDDPTQDLHIHLKSGMQKLNGNQAEQVVRFRHNNNGTTYSSEYGNNDIGRMKTQRAFLTQVLKQTINLKNIFKINELIDIAYKNVKTNINVDNAKDYIPYIIEYDISQLQSTTLPGEPERINGLWFFSYNKKETKELVEELYYSDSNSLDNDNNKTSQTNDVSTQSLTSNKSDIKIELLNGSGKSSNLTKATNKLKQEGYNVYKTGTTSTKTKTEIKNKRNCSTIISNDIKDILGTGTVENNYNSSSTVDYTIIIGKDYKGE
;
A
#
# COMPACT_ATOMS: atom_id res chain seq x y z
N MET A 1 -59.03 37.97 -5.60
CA MET A 1 -59.33 38.87 -4.47
C MET A 1 -57.94 39.24 -3.95
N ASP A 2 -57.47 40.26 -4.41
CA ASP A 2 -57.48 41.71 -4.06
C ASP A 2 -56.25 42.03 -3.25
N LYS A 3 -55.34 42.72 -3.88
CA LYS A 3 -55.13 44.22 -3.90
C LYS A 3 -54.44 44.65 -2.61
N ASN A 4 -53.43 45.42 -2.59
CA ASN A 4 -53.05 46.69 -3.22
C ASN A 4 -51.54 46.87 -3.01
N GLU A 5 -50.70 47.06 -3.98
CA GLU A 5 -50.45 48.33 -4.74
C GLU A 5 -50.26 49.57 -3.85
N ASN A 6 -49.04 50.06 -3.94
CA ASN A 6 -48.66 51.32 -4.59
C ASN A 6 -48.55 52.61 -3.72
N LEU A 7 -47.55 53.33 -4.13
CA LEU A 7 -47.37 54.80 -4.13
C LEU A 7 -46.77 55.40 -2.82
N ASN A 8 -45.67 56.10 -2.82
CA ASN A 8 -45.58 57.37 -3.52
C ASN A 8 -44.09 57.81 -3.72
N TYR A 9 -43.85 58.08 -4.92
CA TYR A 9 -42.88 59.00 -5.46
C TYR A 9 -43.33 60.46 -5.20
N LEU A 10 -42.32 61.39 -5.16
CA LEU A 10 -42.44 62.84 -5.40
C LEU A 10 -42.74 63.75 -4.23
N ASN A 11 -41.77 64.59 -3.95
CA ASN A 11 -41.76 66.03 -4.19
C ASN A 11 -40.56 66.68 -3.51
N SER A 12 -39.61 67.06 -4.22
CA SER A 12 -39.30 68.26 -5.04
C SER A 12 -39.05 69.55 -4.26
N ARG A 13 -37.87 70.02 -4.49
CA ARG A 13 -37.48 71.41 -4.78
C ARG A 13 -38.16 72.57 -4.03
N LYS A 14 -37.30 73.38 -3.40
CA LYS A 14 -37.10 74.83 -3.48
C LYS A 14 -36.64 75.33 -2.10
N LYS A 15 -35.76 76.25 -1.93
CA LYS A 15 -35.14 77.37 -2.69
C LYS A 15 -33.94 77.94 -1.92
N ASN A 16 -32.95 78.32 -2.66
CA ASN A 16 -31.98 79.36 -2.41
C ASN A 16 -32.29 80.46 -1.37
N LYS A 17 -31.32 80.87 -0.55
CA LYS A 17 -30.58 82.09 -0.74
C LYS A 17 -29.60 82.40 0.40
N THR A 18 -28.35 82.60 -0.02
CA THR A 18 -27.39 83.61 0.38
C THR A 18 -27.25 84.02 1.84
N ASN A 19 -26.05 83.86 2.41
CA ASN A 19 -25.23 85.02 2.70
C ASN A 19 -23.75 84.69 2.98
N TYR A 20 -22.89 85.45 2.36
CA TYR A 20 -21.47 85.57 2.54
C TYR A 20 -21.12 86.07 3.95
N LYS A 21 -20.07 85.55 4.54
CA LYS A 21 -18.90 86.15 5.21
C LYS A 21 -18.49 85.36 6.44
N HIS A 22 -17.36 84.76 6.50
CA HIS A 22 -16.09 85.17 7.01
C HIS A 22 -15.06 84.03 6.89
N LYS A 23 -14.03 84.35 6.10
CA LYS A 23 -12.74 83.66 6.21
C LYS A 23 -12.10 84.04 7.52
N SER A 24 -11.59 83.10 8.29
CA SER A 24 -10.25 83.18 8.86
C SER A 24 -9.88 81.94 9.62
N ASN A 25 -8.72 81.44 9.30
CA ASN A 25 -7.79 80.71 10.15
C ASN A 25 -8.25 79.52 11.00
N ASN A 26 -8.32 78.32 10.36
CA ASN A 26 -8.07 77.09 11.12
C ASN A 26 -7.49 75.94 10.22
N ARG A 27 -6.46 76.34 9.41
CA ARG A 27 -5.83 75.38 8.48
C ARG A 27 -4.54 74.72 9.00
N TYR A 28 -4.12 75.05 10.25
CA TYR A 28 -2.82 74.58 10.77
C TYR A 28 -2.88 73.63 11.99
N LYS A 29 -4.07 73.29 12.52
CA LYS A 29 -4.16 72.35 13.68
C LYS A 29 -4.59 70.91 13.38
N ASN A 30 -5.11 70.63 12.17
CA ASN A 30 -5.56 69.25 11.87
C ASN A 30 -4.50 68.35 11.23
N ASN A 31 -3.39 68.89 10.68
CA ASN A 31 -2.34 68.06 10.09
C ASN A 31 -1.37 67.43 11.11
N SER A 32 -1.28 67.98 12.34
CA SER A 32 -0.39 67.36 13.34
C SER A 32 -1.04 66.19 14.09
N LYS A 33 -2.38 66.21 14.30
CA LYS A 33 -3.08 65.13 14.96
C LYS A 33 -3.19 63.87 14.06
N ASN A 34 -3.43 64.06 12.75
CA ASN A 34 -3.48 62.92 11.80
C ASN A 34 -2.11 62.26 11.57
N ASN A 35 -1.01 63.03 11.63
CA ASN A 35 0.34 62.49 11.53
C ASN A 35 0.82 61.78 12.80
N ILE A 36 0.34 62.19 13.98
CA ILE A 36 0.67 61.52 15.26
C ILE A 36 -0.10 60.21 15.36
N ASN A 37 -1.37 60.13 14.93
CA ASN A 37 -2.15 58.90 14.92
C ASN A 37 -1.63 57.91 13.88
N LYS A 38 -1.27 58.33 12.66
CA LYS A 38 -0.63 57.44 11.66
C LYS A 38 0.75 56.94 12.11
N LYS A 39 1.52 57.74 12.88
CA LYS A 39 2.79 57.30 13.46
C LYS A 39 2.61 56.30 14.61
N LYS A 40 1.55 56.45 15.43
CA LYS A 40 1.19 55.52 16.50
C LYS A 40 0.67 54.16 15.94
N GLU A 41 -0.20 54.15 14.92
CA GLU A 41 -0.68 52.94 14.25
C GLU A 41 0.47 52.17 13.59
N LYS A 42 1.39 52.86 12.90
CA LYS A 42 2.57 52.20 12.32
C LYS A 42 3.53 51.61 13.38
N LYS A 43 3.62 52.22 14.56
CA LYS A 43 4.42 51.66 15.67
C LYS A 43 3.75 50.45 16.28
N GLY A 44 2.43 50.44 16.50
CA GLY A 44 1.68 49.30 16.99
C GLY A 44 1.75 48.11 16.03
N LEU A 45 1.61 48.32 14.73
CA LEU A 45 1.75 47.29 13.71
C LEU A 45 3.18 46.71 13.68
N LYS A 46 4.22 47.56 13.80
CA LYS A 46 5.62 47.06 13.87
C LYS A 46 5.87 46.22 15.12
N ILE A 47 5.36 46.64 16.28
CA ILE A 47 5.47 45.86 17.52
C ILE A 47 4.73 44.55 17.39
N PHE A 48 3.51 44.52 16.82
CA PHE A 48 2.76 43.31 16.53
C PHE A 48 3.53 42.35 15.61
N LEU A 49 4.12 42.86 14.51
CA LEU A 49 4.92 42.04 13.59
C LEU A 49 6.19 41.50 14.25
N ILE A 50 6.84 42.26 15.15
CA ILE A 50 8.01 41.77 15.91
C ILE A 50 7.60 40.69 16.88
N ILE A 51 6.48 40.83 17.59
CA ILE A 51 5.96 39.80 18.49
C ILE A 51 5.61 38.52 17.70
N LEU A 52 4.94 38.69 16.55
CA LEU A 52 4.62 37.55 15.65
C LEU A 52 5.89 36.84 15.17
N LEU A 53 6.92 37.60 14.77
CA LEU A 53 8.20 37.04 14.35
C LEU A 53 8.88 36.26 15.50
N ILE A 54 8.88 36.82 16.72
CA ILE A 54 9.43 36.12 17.90
C ILE A 54 8.68 34.82 18.17
N ILE A 55 7.35 34.84 18.09
CA ILE A 55 6.52 33.62 18.23
C ILE A 55 6.88 32.58 17.15
N CYS A 56 7.00 33.03 15.88
CA CYS A 56 7.43 32.16 14.78
C CYS A 56 8.83 31.55 15.02
N ILE A 57 9.79 32.34 15.54
CA ILE A 57 11.13 31.86 15.87
C ILE A 57 11.08 30.82 17.02
N ILE A 58 10.26 31.05 18.05
CA ILE A 58 10.08 30.13 19.16
C ILE A 58 9.48 28.81 18.65
N ILE A 59 8.42 28.89 17.83
CA ILE A 59 7.79 27.69 17.23
C ILE A 59 8.79 26.95 16.34
N ALA A 60 9.51 27.67 15.46
CA ALA A 60 10.52 27.07 14.59
C ALA A 60 11.66 26.41 15.38
N SER A 61 12.11 27.04 16.48
CA SER A 61 13.14 26.49 17.38
C SER A 61 12.64 25.25 18.12
N TYR A 62 11.37 25.25 18.55
CA TYR A 62 10.74 24.10 19.19
C TYR A 62 10.61 22.93 18.21
N VAL A 63 10.13 23.19 16.98
CA VAL A 63 10.02 22.17 15.92
C VAL A 63 11.41 21.64 15.56
N ALA A 64 12.41 22.50 15.40
CA ALA A 64 13.79 22.07 15.12
C ALA A 64 14.38 21.22 16.24
N TYR A 65 14.17 21.61 17.49
CA TYR A 65 14.63 20.84 18.66
C TYR A 65 13.93 19.47 18.76
N SER A 66 12.61 19.45 18.57
CA SER A 66 11.83 18.20 18.60
C SER A 66 12.22 17.26 17.45
N THR A 67 12.41 17.81 16.25
CA THR A 67 12.90 17.04 15.09
C THR A 67 14.31 16.49 15.33
N TYR A 68 15.18 17.29 15.97
CA TYR A 68 16.51 16.84 16.38
C TYR A 68 16.45 15.68 17.39
N LYS A 69 15.57 15.77 18.40
CA LYS A 69 15.36 14.73 19.40
C LYS A 69 14.84 13.41 18.78
N ASN A 70 13.95 13.51 17.79
CA ASN A 70 13.34 12.38 17.09
C ASN A 70 14.16 11.87 15.88
N GLY A 71 15.41 12.36 15.71
CA GLY A 71 16.24 12.10 14.54
C GLY A 71 16.00 13.12 13.42
N TRP A 72 17.08 13.55 12.74
CA TRP A 72 16.99 14.45 11.60
C TRP A 72 16.38 13.73 10.38
N GLY A 73 15.67 14.47 9.56
CA GLY A 73 15.08 13.97 8.33
C GLY A 73 13.55 13.97 8.36
N LEU A 74 12.95 13.32 7.37
CA LEU A 74 11.50 13.28 7.22
C LEU A 74 10.83 12.53 8.39
N SER A 75 11.39 11.40 8.80
CA SER A 75 10.90 10.60 9.93
C SER A 75 10.87 11.39 11.24
N GLY A 76 11.93 12.15 11.55
CA GLY A 76 11.95 13.02 12.73
C GLY A 76 10.92 14.15 12.68
N MET A 77 10.68 14.74 11.51
CA MET A 77 9.61 15.72 11.32
C MET A 77 8.23 15.12 11.53
N ILE A 78 8.00 13.91 11.02
CA ILE A 78 6.73 13.19 11.16
C ILE A 78 6.49 12.82 12.63
N ALA A 79 7.49 12.24 13.31
CA ALA A 79 7.42 11.93 14.74
C ALA A 79 7.03 13.16 15.56
N THR A 80 7.64 14.31 15.25
CA THR A 80 7.30 15.60 15.87
C THR A 80 5.85 16.02 15.59
N ALA A 81 5.37 15.83 14.35
CA ALA A 81 4.00 16.21 13.95
C ALA A 81 2.92 15.34 14.62
N ILE A 82 3.20 14.05 14.85
CA ILE A 82 2.30 13.15 15.60
C ILE A 82 2.43 13.30 17.13
N GLY A 83 3.39 14.10 17.61
CA GLY A 83 3.60 14.32 19.05
C GLY A 83 4.09 13.08 19.78
N HIS A 84 4.82 12.18 19.12
CA HIS A 84 5.29 10.93 19.65
C HIS A 84 6.82 10.86 19.62
N ASP A 85 7.45 10.50 20.74
CA ASP A 85 8.88 10.23 20.80
C ASP A 85 9.14 8.86 20.15
N SER A 86 9.53 8.84 18.89
CA SER A 86 9.75 7.58 18.17
C SER A 86 11.04 6.89 18.61
N LYS A 87 10.97 5.56 18.69
CA LYS A 87 12.17 4.74 18.82
C LYS A 87 13.03 4.89 17.57
N THR A 88 14.34 4.76 17.72
CA THR A 88 15.23 4.70 16.57
C THR A 88 14.91 3.47 15.72
N LYS A 89 15.05 3.59 14.41
CA LYS A 89 14.83 2.53 13.42
C LYS A 89 15.48 1.20 13.84
N ASP A 90 16.69 1.24 14.40
CA ASP A 90 17.45 0.06 14.80
C ASP A 90 16.88 -0.67 16.03
N ASN A 91 16.04 -0.01 16.82
CA ASN A 91 15.40 -0.57 18.00
C ASN A 91 13.98 -1.10 17.71
N LEU A 92 13.51 -1.00 16.48
CA LEU A 92 12.22 -1.52 16.06
C LEU A 92 12.39 -2.92 15.46
N GLU A 93 11.58 -3.86 15.91
CA GLU A 93 11.47 -5.19 15.31
C GLU A 93 10.58 -5.12 14.06
N GLU A 94 10.60 -6.19 13.26
CA GLU A 94 9.63 -6.35 12.19
C GLU A 94 8.21 -6.39 12.76
N PHE A 95 7.33 -5.54 12.24
CA PHE A 95 5.92 -5.49 12.62
C PHE A 95 5.12 -6.42 11.73
N ARG A 96 4.48 -7.43 12.32
CA ARG A 96 3.62 -8.40 11.61
C ARG A 96 2.21 -8.31 12.14
N VAL A 97 1.24 -8.23 11.25
CA VAL A 97 -0.19 -8.11 11.58
C VAL A 97 -1.05 -8.94 10.65
N LEU A 98 -2.04 -9.62 11.21
CA LEU A 98 -3.07 -10.32 10.46
C LEU A 98 -4.23 -9.38 10.17
N LEU A 99 -4.47 -9.07 8.91
CA LEU A 99 -5.60 -8.28 8.44
C LEU A 99 -6.74 -9.21 8.05
N LEU A 100 -7.92 -8.99 8.65
CA LEU A 100 -9.13 -9.77 8.43
C LEU A 100 -10.22 -8.85 7.89
N GLY A 101 -10.68 -9.10 6.67
CA GLY A 101 -11.83 -8.42 6.07
C GLY A 101 -13.11 -9.19 6.35
N VAL A 102 -14.10 -8.51 6.90
CA VAL A 102 -15.41 -9.12 7.28
C VAL A 102 -16.53 -8.33 6.66
N SER A 103 -17.49 -9.01 6.05
CA SER A 103 -18.72 -8.40 5.60
C SER A 103 -19.74 -8.42 6.75
N THR A 104 -20.34 -7.26 7.03
CA THR A 104 -21.36 -7.11 8.10
C THR A 104 -22.74 -7.63 7.72
N ASP A 105 -22.97 -7.84 6.42
CA ASP A 105 -24.30 -8.14 5.87
C ASP A 105 -24.68 -9.61 5.98
N ILE A 106 -23.73 -10.48 6.36
CA ILE A 106 -23.93 -11.91 6.41
C ILE A 106 -24.00 -12.37 7.86
N SER A 107 -25.12 -12.98 8.24
CA SER A 107 -25.32 -13.58 9.56
C SER A 107 -24.29 -14.66 9.93
N SER A 108 -23.48 -15.13 8.97
CA SER A 108 -22.56 -16.25 9.13
C SER A 108 -21.25 -15.93 9.85
N LYS A 109 -20.94 -14.67 10.16
CA LYS A 109 -19.67 -14.26 10.82
C LYS A 109 -18.44 -14.98 10.26
N LEU A 110 -18.23 -14.87 8.95
CA LEU A 110 -17.08 -15.41 8.25
C LEU A 110 -16.16 -14.26 7.83
N THR A 111 -14.86 -14.55 7.67
CA THR A 111 -13.94 -13.61 7.04
C THR A 111 -13.75 -13.94 5.56
N ASP A 112 -13.80 -12.94 4.71
CA ASP A 112 -13.61 -13.09 3.26
C ASP A 112 -12.19 -12.75 2.81
N THR A 113 -11.45 -12.04 3.65
CA THR A 113 -10.07 -11.60 3.36
C THR A 113 -9.20 -11.94 4.56
N ILE A 114 -8.10 -12.65 4.31
CA ILE A 114 -7.09 -13.01 5.30
C ILE A 114 -5.72 -12.67 4.70
N ILE A 115 -5.05 -11.64 5.23
CA ILE A 115 -3.76 -11.17 4.72
C ILE A 115 -2.80 -10.99 5.90
N VAL A 116 -1.61 -11.60 5.80
CA VAL A 116 -0.49 -11.25 6.68
C VAL A 116 0.23 -10.06 6.07
N ALA A 117 0.24 -8.93 6.78
CA ALA A 117 1.02 -7.76 6.42
C ALA A 117 2.23 -7.65 7.35
N SER A 118 3.38 -7.32 6.79
CA SER A 118 4.58 -7.04 7.58
C SER A 118 5.32 -5.81 7.09
N TYR A 119 6.06 -5.19 8.01
CA TYR A 119 6.97 -4.10 7.71
C TYR A 119 8.20 -4.18 8.61
N ASN A 120 9.38 -4.24 8.00
CA ASN A 120 10.65 -4.19 8.70
C ASN A 120 11.32 -2.83 8.46
N PRO A 121 11.36 -1.94 9.49
CA PRO A 121 11.95 -0.62 9.32
C PRO A 121 13.47 -0.64 9.13
N LYS A 122 14.19 -1.67 9.61
CA LYS A 122 15.66 -1.78 9.46
C LYS A 122 16.04 -1.99 8.00
N ASN A 123 15.40 -2.98 7.37
CA ASN A 123 15.72 -3.41 6.01
C ASN A 123 14.86 -2.69 4.97
N GLN A 124 13.87 -1.87 5.41
CA GLN A 124 12.91 -1.22 4.51
C GLN A 124 12.22 -2.24 3.61
N THR A 125 11.76 -3.36 4.19
CA THR A 125 10.99 -4.39 3.49
C THR A 125 9.56 -4.43 4.00
N ALA A 126 8.62 -4.67 3.11
CA ALA A 126 7.22 -4.86 3.45
C ALA A 126 6.59 -5.96 2.59
N ASN A 127 5.75 -6.80 3.21
CA ASN A 127 5.16 -7.94 2.54
C ASN A 127 3.65 -8.02 2.80
N LEU A 128 2.90 -8.49 1.79
CA LEU A 128 1.51 -8.90 1.89
C LEU A 128 1.38 -10.35 1.43
N LEU A 129 1.06 -11.24 2.36
CA LEU A 129 0.78 -12.64 2.07
C LEU A 129 -0.70 -12.93 2.25
N SER A 130 -1.42 -13.18 1.15
CA SER A 130 -2.84 -13.57 1.21
C SER A 130 -2.99 -15.05 1.49
N ILE A 131 -3.86 -15.37 2.44
CA ILE A 131 -4.29 -16.74 2.75
C ILE A 131 -5.68 -16.94 2.14
N PRO A 132 -5.88 -17.88 1.20
CA PRO A 132 -7.19 -18.14 0.66
C PRO A 132 -8.20 -18.53 1.75
N ARG A 133 -9.39 -17.92 1.76
CA ARG A 133 -10.40 -18.12 2.79
C ARG A 133 -10.90 -19.57 2.89
N ASP A 134 -10.79 -20.30 1.79
CA ASP A 134 -11.20 -21.71 1.69
C ASP A 134 -10.05 -22.69 2.02
N THR A 135 -8.91 -22.19 2.60
CA THR A 135 -7.78 -23.05 3.00
C THR A 135 -8.25 -24.15 3.93
N TYR A 136 -7.90 -25.40 3.57
CA TYR A 136 -8.27 -26.59 4.32
C TYR A 136 -7.45 -26.72 5.60
N ILE A 137 -8.14 -26.79 6.73
CA ILE A 137 -7.57 -26.91 8.07
C ILE A 137 -8.08 -28.17 8.81
N GLY A 138 -8.86 -29.01 8.13
CA GLY A 138 -9.43 -30.19 8.73
C GLY A 138 -8.41 -31.30 8.99
N THR A 139 -8.71 -32.17 9.96
CA THR A 139 -7.86 -33.28 10.33
C THR A 139 -8.20 -34.60 9.57
N SER A 140 -9.38 -34.65 8.96
CA SER A 140 -9.87 -35.83 8.24
C SER A 140 -10.54 -35.48 6.92
N ARG A 141 -9.87 -35.75 5.81
CA ARG A 141 -10.37 -35.45 4.46
C ARG A 141 -11.68 -36.15 4.10
N SER A 142 -11.90 -37.39 4.60
CA SER A 142 -13.13 -38.14 4.33
C SER A 142 -14.36 -37.66 5.06
N LYS A 143 -14.16 -36.78 6.08
CA LYS A 143 -15.22 -36.18 6.88
C LYS A 143 -15.25 -34.65 6.74
N ALA A 144 -14.48 -34.10 5.77
CA ALA A 144 -14.37 -32.67 5.58
C ALA A 144 -15.74 -32.03 5.32
N ASP A 145 -15.99 -30.92 6.00
CA ASP A 145 -17.17 -30.08 5.84
C ASP A 145 -16.81 -28.60 5.73
N SER A 146 -17.83 -27.72 5.69
CA SER A 146 -17.62 -26.29 5.55
C SER A 146 -16.89 -25.64 6.74
N TYR A 147 -16.88 -26.27 7.90
CA TYR A 147 -16.15 -25.78 9.09
C TYR A 147 -14.65 -26.08 9.02
N ASP A 148 -14.22 -26.94 8.11
CA ASP A 148 -12.80 -27.22 7.85
C ASP A 148 -12.14 -26.19 6.92
N LYS A 149 -12.80 -25.07 6.66
CA LYS A 149 -12.23 -23.90 5.98
C LYS A 149 -11.71 -22.90 7.01
N ILE A 150 -10.54 -22.30 6.77
CA ILE A 150 -9.92 -21.35 7.71
C ILE A 150 -10.84 -20.17 8.06
N ASN A 151 -11.64 -19.69 7.10
CA ASN A 151 -12.57 -18.59 7.33
C ASN A 151 -13.65 -18.89 8.37
N SER A 152 -14.00 -20.15 8.59
CA SER A 152 -14.97 -20.59 9.59
C SER A 152 -14.51 -20.32 11.03
N LEU A 153 -13.19 -20.29 11.26
CA LEU A 153 -12.59 -20.02 12.57
C LEU A 153 -12.95 -18.65 13.11
N TYR A 154 -13.31 -17.68 12.22
CA TYR A 154 -13.71 -16.35 12.66
C TYR A 154 -14.95 -16.37 13.58
N GLN A 155 -15.80 -17.40 13.48
CA GLN A 155 -16.93 -17.60 14.41
C GLN A 155 -16.48 -17.79 15.87
N LYS A 156 -15.23 -18.25 16.05
CA LYS A 156 -14.60 -18.47 17.38
C LYS A 156 -13.71 -17.29 17.79
N GLY A 157 -13.64 -16.24 16.96
CA GLY A 157 -12.85 -15.04 17.17
C GLY A 157 -11.62 -14.92 16.26
N PRO A 158 -11.13 -13.69 16.04
CA PRO A 158 -9.96 -13.44 15.18
C PRO A 158 -8.69 -14.11 15.69
N GLU A 159 -8.58 -14.35 17.01
CA GLU A 159 -7.45 -15.02 17.64
C GLU A 159 -7.29 -16.46 17.12
N LYS A 160 -8.40 -17.13 16.79
CA LYS A 160 -8.34 -18.51 16.26
C LYS A 160 -7.81 -18.58 14.83
N ILE A 161 -8.10 -17.55 14.01
CA ILE A 161 -7.47 -17.44 12.69
C ILE A 161 -5.98 -17.11 12.83
N LEU A 162 -5.64 -16.23 13.78
CA LEU A 162 -4.23 -15.89 14.06
C LEU A 162 -3.41 -17.12 14.45
N GLU A 163 -3.91 -17.94 15.36
CA GLU A 163 -3.29 -19.21 15.76
C GLU A 163 -3.06 -20.13 14.54
N GLU A 164 -4.09 -20.32 13.73
CA GLU A 164 -4.02 -21.21 12.55
C GLU A 164 -3.06 -20.67 11.47
N VAL A 165 -3.08 -19.34 11.22
CA VAL A 165 -2.13 -18.71 10.28
C VAL A 165 -0.70 -18.87 10.76
N ASN A 166 -0.44 -18.73 12.07
CA ASN A 166 0.87 -18.99 12.65
C ASN A 166 1.30 -20.45 12.48
N GLU A 167 0.37 -21.42 12.62
CA GLU A 167 0.66 -22.83 12.38
C GLU A 167 0.97 -23.13 10.91
N ILE A 168 0.20 -22.55 9.98
CA ILE A 168 0.40 -22.72 8.53
C ILE A 168 1.73 -22.13 8.08
N THR A 169 2.06 -20.92 8.55
CA THR A 169 3.20 -20.14 8.07
C THR A 169 4.48 -20.34 8.88
N GLY A 170 4.36 -20.77 10.15
CA GLY A 170 5.48 -20.79 11.09
C GLY A 170 5.92 -19.39 11.56
N LEU A 171 5.14 -18.34 11.26
CA LEU A 171 5.41 -16.96 11.71
C LEU A 171 4.93 -16.77 13.15
N ASP A 172 5.56 -15.85 13.88
CA ASP A 172 5.11 -15.37 15.20
C ASP A 172 4.35 -14.05 15.03
N ILE A 173 3.11 -14.13 14.53
CA ILE A 173 2.22 -12.98 14.37
C ILE A 173 1.48 -12.79 15.67
N LYS A 174 1.58 -11.58 16.27
CA LYS A 174 0.98 -11.25 17.58
C LYS A 174 -0.26 -10.37 17.44
N TYR A 175 -0.37 -9.67 16.33
CA TYR A 175 -1.38 -8.63 16.15
C TYR A 175 -2.38 -9.00 15.07
N TYR A 176 -3.62 -8.57 15.27
CA TYR A 176 -4.65 -8.64 14.24
C TYR A 176 -5.40 -7.32 14.11
N VAL A 177 -5.95 -7.08 12.94
CA VAL A 177 -6.89 -5.99 12.63
C VAL A 177 -8.06 -6.58 11.87
N VAL A 178 -9.26 -6.45 12.42
CA VAL A 178 -10.51 -6.80 11.75
C VAL A 178 -11.09 -5.52 11.14
N ILE A 179 -11.29 -5.55 9.83
CA ILE A 179 -11.81 -4.42 9.06
C ILE A 179 -13.19 -4.84 8.53
N GLU A 180 -14.22 -4.19 9.02
CA GLU A 180 -15.56 -4.30 8.45
C GLU A 180 -15.67 -3.41 7.20
N THR A 181 -16.59 -3.74 6.30
CA THR A 181 -16.76 -2.98 5.05
C THR A 181 -17.04 -1.49 5.30
N GLY A 182 -17.81 -1.17 6.34
CA GLY A 182 -18.07 0.22 6.75
C GLY A 182 -16.80 0.99 7.14
N ALA A 183 -15.86 0.32 7.83
CA ALA A 183 -14.57 0.91 8.19
C ALA A 183 -13.72 1.27 6.95
N LEU A 184 -13.75 0.42 5.91
CA LEU A 184 -13.09 0.70 4.64
C LEU A 184 -13.72 1.92 3.95
N VAL A 185 -15.05 2.00 3.93
CA VAL A 185 -15.79 3.14 3.36
C VAL A 185 -15.38 4.45 4.04
N ASP A 186 -15.36 4.46 5.38
CA ASP A 186 -15.00 5.65 6.17
C ASP A 186 -13.53 6.06 5.93
N LEU A 187 -12.59 5.11 5.92
CA LEU A 187 -11.18 5.38 5.66
C LEU A 187 -10.98 5.99 4.27
N VAL A 188 -11.57 5.38 3.23
CA VAL A 188 -11.44 5.86 1.85
C VAL A 188 -12.01 7.26 1.70
N ASN A 189 -13.16 7.55 2.33
CA ASN A 189 -13.74 8.89 2.31
C ASN A 189 -12.86 9.91 3.06
N ALA A 190 -12.26 9.55 4.20
CA ALA A 190 -11.40 10.41 5.00
C ALA A 190 -10.11 10.83 4.26
N ILE A 191 -9.51 9.91 3.46
CA ILE A 191 -8.36 10.24 2.61
C ILE A 191 -8.74 10.96 1.30
N GLY A 192 -10.03 11.19 1.08
CA GLY A 192 -10.55 11.92 -0.09
C GLY A 192 -10.71 11.07 -1.35
N GLY A 193 -10.90 9.76 -1.20
CA GLY A 193 -11.03 8.79 -2.29
C GLY A 193 -9.70 8.19 -2.71
N VAL A 194 -9.76 7.11 -3.51
CA VAL A 194 -8.60 6.35 -3.98
C VAL A 194 -8.59 6.29 -5.51
N ASP A 195 -7.49 6.73 -6.13
CA ASP A 195 -7.27 6.57 -7.56
C ASP A 195 -6.87 5.11 -7.84
N PHE A 196 -7.72 4.38 -8.55
CA PHE A 196 -7.55 2.94 -8.79
C PHE A 196 -7.88 2.55 -10.22
N ASP A 197 -7.08 1.67 -10.79
CA ASP A 197 -7.33 1.08 -12.10
C ASP A 197 -8.18 -0.18 -11.93
N VAL A 198 -9.48 -0.03 -12.18
CA VAL A 198 -10.45 -1.12 -12.06
C VAL A 198 -10.19 -2.14 -13.18
N PRO A 199 -9.89 -3.41 -12.85
CA PRO A 199 -9.34 -4.36 -13.82
C PRO A 199 -10.34 -4.88 -14.86
N ILE A 200 -11.62 -4.79 -14.59
CA ILE A 200 -12.72 -5.30 -15.45
C ILE A 200 -13.99 -4.49 -15.18
N ASP A 201 -14.90 -4.45 -16.14
CA ASP A 201 -16.28 -3.98 -15.90
C ASP A 201 -16.95 -4.86 -14.85
N MET A 202 -17.43 -4.25 -13.76
CA MET A 202 -18.07 -4.90 -12.63
C MET A 202 -19.54 -4.56 -12.62
N ASP A 203 -20.42 -5.56 -12.83
CA ASP A 203 -21.88 -5.39 -12.90
C ASP A 203 -22.56 -6.58 -12.20
N TYR A 204 -22.80 -6.41 -10.90
CA TYR A 204 -23.33 -7.47 -10.04
C TYR A 204 -24.34 -6.92 -9.05
N ASP A 205 -25.52 -7.54 -9.02
CA ASP A 205 -26.57 -7.24 -8.08
C ASP A 205 -26.93 -8.50 -7.25
N ASP A 206 -26.93 -8.36 -5.94
CA ASP A 206 -27.41 -9.35 -4.99
C ASP A 206 -28.37 -8.68 -3.98
N PRO A 207 -29.67 -8.73 -4.25
CA PRO A 207 -30.68 -8.12 -3.35
C PRO A 207 -30.69 -8.74 -1.95
N THR A 208 -30.18 -9.96 -1.76
CA THR A 208 -30.17 -10.63 -0.45
C THR A 208 -29.10 -10.04 0.47
N GLN A 209 -28.06 -9.46 -0.11
CA GLN A 209 -26.96 -8.80 0.60
C GLN A 209 -27.00 -7.27 0.46
N ASP A 210 -28.06 -6.71 -0.14
CA ASP A 210 -28.11 -5.28 -0.49
C ASP A 210 -26.83 -4.80 -1.20
N LEU A 211 -26.30 -5.66 -2.09
CA LEU A 211 -25.05 -5.42 -2.78
C LEU A 211 -25.28 -5.06 -4.23
N HIS A 212 -24.90 -3.84 -4.59
CA HIS A 212 -25.02 -3.28 -5.93
C HIS A 212 -23.66 -2.82 -6.41
N ILE A 213 -23.09 -3.50 -7.40
CA ILE A 213 -21.77 -3.22 -7.96
C ILE A 213 -21.92 -2.78 -9.42
N HIS A 214 -21.59 -1.53 -9.69
CA HIS A 214 -21.68 -0.95 -11.04
C HIS A 214 -20.48 -0.05 -11.28
N LEU A 215 -19.35 -0.65 -11.71
CA LEU A 215 -18.11 0.06 -12.00
C LEU A 215 -17.62 -0.27 -13.41
N LYS A 216 -17.11 0.72 -14.11
CA LYS A 216 -16.41 0.52 -15.37
C LYS A 216 -14.95 0.23 -15.13
N SER A 217 -14.34 -0.55 -16.02
CA SER A 217 -12.89 -0.78 -16.03
C SER A 217 -12.11 0.50 -16.34
N GLY A 218 -10.86 0.54 -15.88
CA GLY A 218 -9.93 1.64 -16.09
C GLY A 218 -9.73 2.54 -14.89
N MET A 219 -8.82 3.50 -15.07
CA MET A 219 -8.39 4.42 -14.01
C MET A 219 -9.52 5.37 -13.62
N GLN A 220 -9.90 5.37 -12.36
CA GLN A 220 -10.93 6.26 -11.83
C GLN A 220 -10.72 6.52 -10.33
N LYS A 221 -11.26 7.63 -9.85
CA LYS A 221 -11.22 7.97 -8.43
C LYS A 221 -12.44 7.37 -7.73
N LEU A 222 -12.19 6.43 -6.84
CA LEU A 222 -13.23 5.71 -6.09
C LEU A 222 -13.49 6.40 -4.74
N ASN A 223 -14.75 6.62 -4.41
CA ASN A 223 -15.20 6.95 -3.06
C ASN A 223 -15.33 5.68 -2.20
N GLY A 224 -15.70 5.83 -0.92
CA GLY A 224 -15.80 4.70 0.00
C GLY A 224 -16.76 3.59 -0.48
N ASN A 225 -17.95 3.95 -0.99
CA ASN A 225 -18.92 2.96 -1.47
C ASN A 225 -18.41 2.23 -2.72
N GLN A 226 -17.73 2.94 -3.62
CA GLN A 226 -17.11 2.33 -4.80
C GLN A 226 -15.91 1.44 -4.42
N ALA A 227 -15.18 1.81 -3.36
CA ALA A 227 -14.13 0.97 -2.79
C ALA A 227 -14.68 -0.37 -2.28
N GLU A 228 -15.82 -0.34 -1.56
CA GLU A 228 -16.52 -1.55 -1.14
C GLU A 228 -16.90 -2.43 -2.33
N GLN A 229 -17.46 -1.84 -3.40
CA GLN A 229 -17.81 -2.55 -4.63
C GLN A 229 -16.60 -3.30 -5.20
N VAL A 230 -15.44 -2.63 -5.32
CA VAL A 230 -14.21 -3.24 -5.84
C VAL A 230 -13.76 -4.43 -5.01
N VAL A 231 -13.73 -4.31 -3.68
CA VAL A 231 -13.19 -5.37 -2.81
C VAL A 231 -14.15 -6.56 -2.63
N ARG A 232 -15.45 -6.34 -2.86
CA ARG A 232 -16.48 -7.39 -2.79
C ARG A 232 -16.71 -8.09 -4.13
N PHE A 233 -16.33 -7.48 -5.25
CA PHE A 233 -16.57 -8.05 -6.58
C PHE A 233 -15.85 -9.38 -6.78
N ARG A 234 -16.57 -10.37 -7.35
CA ARG A 234 -16.06 -11.69 -7.69
C ARG A 234 -16.36 -12.08 -9.12
N HIS A 235 -17.59 -11.86 -9.57
CA HIS A 235 -18.07 -12.11 -10.94
C HIS A 235 -19.30 -11.26 -11.23
N ASN A 236 -19.59 -11.06 -12.48
CA ASN A 236 -20.80 -10.41 -12.96
C ASN A 236 -22.03 -11.34 -12.88
N ASN A 237 -23.25 -10.79 -12.91
CA ASN A 237 -24.48 -11.61 -12.89
C ASN A 237 -24.59 -12.54 -14.10
N ASN A 238 -23.96 -12.21 -15.22
CA ASN A 238 -23.89 -13.08 -16.41
C ASN A 238 -22.81 -14.18 -16.32
N GLY A 239 -22.12 -14.32 -15.16
CA GLY A 239 -21.07 -15.30 -14.92
C GLY A 239 -19.67 -14.91 -15.43
N THR A 240 -19.51 -13.76 -16.12
CA THR A 240 -18.18 -13.28 -16.50
C THR A 240 -17.39 -12.83 -15.28
N THR A 241 -16.09 -13.02 -15.30
CA THR A 241 -15.17 -12.68 -14.21
C THR A 241 -13.85 -12.19 -14.76
N TYR A 242 -12.86 -11.99 -13.90
CA TYR A 242 -11.50 -11.64 -14.31
C TYR A 242 -10.95 -12.58 -15.38
N SER A 243 -10.03 -12.09 -16.21
CA SER A 243 -9.36 -12.95 -17.20
C SER A 243 -8.56 -14.06 -16.51
N SER A 244 -8.35 -15.18 -17.21
CA SER A 244 -7.53 -16.30 -16.71
C SER A 244 -6.09 -15.87 -16.36
N GLU A 245 -5.55 -14.90 -17.10
CA GLU A 245 -4.22 -14.32 -16.85
C GLU A 245 -4.18 -13.45 -15.60
N TYR A 246 -5.28 -12.78 -15.29
CA TYR A 246 -5.41 -11.98 -14.06
C TYR A 246 -5.69 -12.87 -12.83
N GLY A 247 -6.38 -14.00 -13.04
CA GLY A 247 -6.86 -14.94 -12.03
C GLY A 247 -8.39 -14.96 -11.98
N ASN A 248 -8.96 -16.13 -12.25
CA ASN A 248 -10.42 -16.26 -12.28
C ASN A 248 -11.05 -16.14 -10.87
N ASN A 249 -12.27 -15.60 -10.80
CA ASN A 249 -13.11 -15.61 -9.59
C ASN A 249 -12.37 -15.13 -8.33
N ASP A 250 -12.20 -16.01 -7.37
CA ASP A 250 -11.63 -15.71 -6.05
C ASP A 250 -10.16 -15.30 -6.10
N ILE A 251 -9.37 -15.90 -6.99
CA ILE A 251 -7.96 -15.54 -7.19
C ILE A 251 -7.86 -14.09 -7.70
N GLY A 252 -8.68 -13.73 -8.68
CA GLY A 252 -8.76 -12.37 -9.21
C GLY A 252 -9.22 -11.37 -8.14
N ARG A 253 -10.21 -11.74 -7.32
CA ARG A 253 -10.66 -10.92 -6.19
C ARG A 253 -9.52 -10.69 -5.19
N MET A 254 -8.81 -11.71 -4.75
CA MET A 254 -7.67 -11.55 -3.84
C MET A 254 -6.57 -10.65 -4.41
N LYS A 255 -6.27 -10.78 -5.71
CA LYS A 255 -5.30 -9.92 -6.39
C LYS A 255 -5.77 -8.47 -6.42
N THR A 256 -7.05 -8.24 -6.73
CA THR A 256 -7.67 -6.91 -6.75
C THR A 256 -7.69 -6.29 -5.34
N GLN A 257 -8.03 -7.05 -4.31
CA GLN A 257 -8.00 -6.61 -2.92
C GLN A 257 -6.60 -6.16 -2.49
N ARG A 258 -5.55 -6.94 -2.81
CA ARG A 258 -4.16 -6.53 -2.51
C ARG A 258 -3.75 -5.27 -3.27
N ALA A 259 -4.06 -5.21 -4.58
CA ALA A 259 -3.76 -4.04 -5.40
C ALA A 259 -4.47 -2.78 -4.86
N PHE A 260 -5.74 -2.93 -4.47
CA PHE A 260 -6.52 -1.85 -3.88
C PHE A 260 -5.95 -1.42 -2.52
N LEU A 261 -5.65 -2.37 -1.63
CA LEU A 261 -5.01 -2.08 -0.34
C LEU A 261 -3.68 -1.33 -0.52
N THR A 262 -2.87 -1.74 -1.49
CA THR A 262 -1.61 -1.04 -1.83
C THR A 262 -1.86 0.41 -2.24
N GLN A 263 -2.90 0.69 -3.04
CA GLN A 263 -3.25 2.06 -3.42
C GLN A 263 -3.81 2.87 -2.25
N VAL A 264 -4.62 2.27 -1.38
CA VAL A 264 -5.08 2.91 -0.13
C VAL A 264 -3.88 3.30 0.73
N LEU A 265 -2.94 2.38 0.95
CA LEU A 265 -1.71 2.65 1.71
C LEU A 265 -0.91 3.80 1.08
N LYS A 266 -0.64 3.73 -0.23
CA LYS A 266 0.11 4.74 -0.98
C LYS A 266 -0.51 6.14 -0.85
N GLN A 267 -1.84 6.23 -0.87
CA GLN A 267 -2.53 7.52 -0.79
C GLN A 267 -2.68 7.99 0.66
N THR A 268 -2.78 7.08 1.63
CA THR A 268 -2.82 7.40 3.05
C THR A 268 -1.49 7.98 3.52
N ILE A 269 -0.36 7.36 3.14
CA ILE A 269 0.99 7.79 3.54
C ILE A 269 1.53 8.98 2.71
N ASN A 270 0.71 9.60 1.88
CA ASN A 270 1.11 10.78 1.11
C ASN A 270 1.37 11.98 2.05
N LEU A 271 2.39 12.78 1.72
CA LEU A 271 2.76 14.00 2.46
C LEU A 271 1.58 14.96 2.73
N LYS A 272 0.58 14.99 1.86
CA LYS A 272 -0.64 15.81 2.07
C LYS A 272 -1.47 15.35 3.27
N ASN A 273 -1.41 14.06 3.61
CA ASN A 273 -2.18 13.47 4.70
C ASN A 273 -1.40 13.40 6.03
N ILE A 274 -0.10 13.74 6.03
CA ILE A 274 0.72 13.77 7.26
C ILE A 274 0.09 14.66 8.33
N PHE A 275 -0.41 15.83 7.95
CA PHE A 275 -1.05 16.76 8.90
C PHE A 275 -2.39 16.25 9.44
N LYS A 276 -2.98 15.21 8.80
CA LYS A 276 -4.21 14.54 9.22
C LYS A 276 -3.95 13.19 9.86
N ILE A 277 -2.69 12.78 10.05
CA ILE A 277 -2.35 11.41 10.44
C ILE A 277 -3.01 11.01 11.76
N ASN A 278 -3.09 11.91 12.75
CA ASN A 278 -3.77 11.64 14.02
C ASN A 278 -5.28 11.43 13.81
N GLU A 279 -5.93 12.24 12.96
CA GLU A 279 -7.33 12.06 12.59
C GLU A 279 -7.57 10.72 11.89
N LEU A 280 -6.68 10.32 10.97
CA LEU A 280 -6.76 9.03 10.26
C LEU A 280 -6.53 7.85 11.20
N ILE A 281 -5.61 7.97 12.17
CA ILE A 281 -5.41 6.97 13.22
C ILE A 281 -6.68 6.83 14.07
N ASP A 282 -7.29 7.93 14.49
CA ASP A 282 -8.51 7.93 15.29
C ASP A 282 -9.69 7.30 14.53
N ILE A 283 -9.83 7.61 13.24
CA ILE A 283 -10.87 7.01 12.37
C ILE A 283 -10.61 5.50 12.23
N ALA A 284 -9.39 5.09 11.92
CA ALA A 284 -9.04 3.67 11.82
C ALA A 284 -9.34 2.94 13.13
N TYR A 285 -8.92 3.49 14.26
CA TYR A 285 -9.07 2.84 15.56
C TYR A 285 -10.51 2.71 16.03
N LYS A 286 -11.37 3.67 15.70
CA LYS A 286 -12.81 3.63 16.04
C LYS A 286 -13.58 2.59 15.24
N ASN A 287 -13.10 2.29 14.03
CA ASN A 287 -13.83 1.48 13.05
C ASN A 287 -13.24 0.08 12.87
N VAL A 288 -12.17 -0.29 13.60
CA VAL A 288 -11.56 -1.63 13.52
C VAL A 288 -11.54 -2.31 14.88
N LYS A 289 -11.64 -3.64 14.87
CA LYS A 289 -11.37 -4.45 16.07
C LYS A 289 -9.91 -4.91 15.99
N THR A 290 -9.11 -4.59 17.01
CA THR A 290 -7.69 -4.93 17.02
C THR A 290 -7.17 -5.15 18.44
N ASN A 291 -6.08 -5.89 18.57
CA ASN A 291 -5.30 -6.03 19.81
C ASN A 291 -4.00 -5.19 19.78
N ILE A 292 -3.79 -4.37 18.75
CA ILE A 292 -2.65 -3.46 18.66
C ILE A 292 -2.82 -2.32 19.67
N ASN A 293 -1.76 -1.98 20.41
CA ASN A 293 -1.72 -0.73 21.13
C ASN A 293 -1.34 0.40 20.16
N VAL A 294 -2.12 1.50 20.16
CA VAL A 294 -1.90 2.67 19.28
C VAL A 294 -0.48 3.22 19.41
N ASP A 295 0.04 3.32 20.63
CA ASP A 295 1.36 3.90 20.85
C ASP A 295 2.46 3.04 20.23
N ASN A 296 2.32 1.71 20.27
CA ASN A 296 3.24 0.80 19.58
C ASN A 296 3.18 0.98 18.05
N ALA A 297 1.99 1.19 17.50
CA ALA A 297 1.83 1.43 16.06
C ALA A 297 2.46 2.77 15.63
N LYS A 298 2.36 3.80 16.48
CA LYS A 298 2.93 5.14 16.21
C LYS A 298 4.44 5.12 16.05
N ASP A 299 5.15 4.20 16.70
CA ASP A 299 6.60 4.03 16.54
C ASP A 299 7.01 3.76 15.08
N TYR A 300 6.16 3.10 14.30
CA TYR A 300 6.44 2.70 12.91
C TYR A 300 6.02 3.73 11.87
N ILE A 301 5.07 4.62 12.19
CA ILE A 301 4.49 5.59 11.23
C ILE A 301 5.56 6.45 10.54
N PRO A 302 6.56 7.03 11.25
CA PRO A 302 7.59 7.84 10.62
C PRO A 302 8.35 7.12 9.51
N TYR A 303 8.60 5.83 9.70
CA TYR A 303 9.39 5.00 8.79
C TYR A 303 8.53 4.42 7.64
N ILE A 304 7.26 4.10 7.91
CA ILE A 304 6.32 3.66 6.86
C ILE A 304 6.10 4.77 5.83
N ILE A 305 6.08 6.03 6.25
CA ILE A 305 5.91 7.18 5.33
C ILE A 305 7.14 7.37 4.43
N GLU A 306 8.32 7.00 4.90
CA GLU A 306 9.55 7.01 4.10
C GLU A 306 9.68 5.79 3.17
N TYR A 307 8.87 4.75 3.40
CA TYR A 307 8.95 3.52 2.64
C TYR A 307 8.53 3.71 1.18
N ASP A 308 9.34 3.21 0.27
CA ASP A 308 8.97 3.15 -1.16
C ASP A 308 7.98 2.01 -1.41
N ILE A 309 6.71 2.35 -1.48
CA ILE A 309 5.60 1.40 -1.69
C ILE A 309 5.74 0.59 -2.99
N SER A 310 6.57 1.02 -3.94
CA SER A 310 6.84 0.24 -5.15
C SER A 310 7.62 -1.04 -4.88
N GLN A 311 8.29 -1.11 -3.72
CA GLN A 311 9.04 -2.28 -3.25
C GLN A 311 8.16 -3.27 -2.47
N LEU A 312 6.88 -2.96 -2.25
CA LEU A 312 5.96 -3.84 -1.52
C LEU A 312 5.80 -5.17 -2.25
N GLN A 313 6.22 -6.24 -1.61
CA GLN A 313 6.03 -7.59 -2.12
C GLN A 313 4.62 -8.09 -1.79
N SER A 314 3.96 -8.70 -2.77
CA SER A 314 2.57 -9.14 -2.61
C SER A 314 2.34 -10.49 -3.27
N THR A 315 2.04 -11.49 -2.47
CA THR A 315 1.89 -12.87 -2.93
C THR A 315 0.71 -13.59 -2.28
N THR A 316 0.46 -14.82 -2.68
CA THR A 316 -0.58 -15.69 -2.13
C THR A 316 0.08 -16.97 -1.60
N LEU A 317 -0.46 -17.53 -0.53
CA LEU A 317 -0.08 -18.84 0.00
C LEU A 317 -0.02 -19.88 -1.13
N PRO A 318 1.08 -20.62 -1.30
CA PRO A 318 1.19 -21.66 -2.33
C PRO A 318 0.22 -22.81 -2.10
N GLY A 319 -0.40 -23.29 -3.16
CA GLY A 319 -1.35 -24.40 -3.11
C GLY A 319 -2.31 -24.39 -4.29
N GLU A 320 -3.26 -25.33 -4.30
CA GLU A 320 -4.20 -25.51 -5.40
C GLU A 320 -5.63 -25.72 -4.89
N PRO A 321 -6.64 -25.29 -5.66
CA PRO A 321 -8.04 -25.65 -5.38
C PRO A 321 -8.24 -27.16 -5.52
N GLU A 322 -8.87 -27.78 -4.54
CA GLU A 322 -9.11 -29.21 -4.49
C GLU A 322 -10.52 -29.51 -4.02
N ARG A 323 -11.10 -30.60 -4.53
CA ARG A 323 -12.41 -31.08 -4.08
C ARG A 323 -12.24 -32.19 -3.04
N ILE A 324 -12.62 -31.91 -1.80
CA ILE A 324 -12.53 -32.82 -0.67
C ILE A 324 -13.94 -33.09 -0.15
N ASN A 325 -14.34 -34.37 -0.04
CA ASN A 325 -15.66 -34.74 0.42
C ASN A 325 -16.84 -33.99 -0.25
N GLY A 326 -16.70 -33.73 -1.58
CA GLY A 326 -17.73 -33.06 -2.35
C GLY A 326 -17.72 -31.52 -2.29
N LEU A 327 -16.93 -30.89 -1.42
CA LEU A 327 -16.77 -29.46 -1.26
C LEU A 327 -15.45 -28.96 -1.86
N TRP A 328 -15.43 -27.70 -2.29
CA TRP A 328 -14.21 -27.05 -2.75
C TRP A 328 -13.43 -26.46 -1.58
N PHE A 329 -12.13 -26.76 -1.51
CA PHE A 329 -11.15 -26.23 -0.58
C PHE A 329 -9.93 -25.72 -1.34
N PHE A 330 -9.07 -25.00 -0.65
CA PHE A 330 -7.73 -24.68 -1.09
C PHE A 330 -6.73 -25.50 -0.26
N SER A 331 -6.05 -26.45 -0.91
CA SER A 331 -5.02 -27.28 -0.27
C SER A 331 -3.67 -26.59 -0.41
N TYR A 332 -3.14 -26.05 0.69
CA TYR A 332 -1.85 -25.37 0.64
C TYR A 332 -0.68 -26.37 0.61
N ASN A 333 0.42 -25.97 -0.06
CA ASN A 333 1.64 -26.76 -0.14
C ASN A 333 2.59 -26.39 1.01
N LYS A 334 2.73 -27.26 2.01
CA LYS A 334 3.55 -27.02 3.21
C LYS A 334 5.01 -26.72 2.88
N LYS A 335 5.61 -27.42 1.90
CA LYS A 335 7.01 -27.21 1.53
C LYS A 335 7.21 -25.84 0.88
N GLU A 336 6.42 -25.52 -0.15
CA GLU A 336 6.51 -24.24 -0.84
C GLU A 336 6.13 -23.06 0.09
N THR A 337 5.22 -23.27 1.04
CA THR A 337 4.88 -22.28 2.07
C THR A 337 6.08 -21.97 2.95
N LYS A 338 6.80 -22.99 3.39
CA LYS A 338 8.01 -22.79 4.21
C LYS A 338 9.09 -22.03 3.43
N GLU A 339 9.34 -22.44 2.18
CA GLU A 339 10.29 -21.76 1.29
C GLU A 339 9.92 -20.30 1.06
N LEU A 340 8.66 -20.01 0.79
CA LEU A 340 8.14 -18.66 0.62
C LEU A 340 8.31 -17.80 1.89
N VAL A 341 8.01 -18.36 3.06
CA VAL A 341 8.17 -17.65 4.33
C VAL A 341 9.64 -17.36 4.62
N GLU A 342 10.55 -18.31 4.37
CA GLU A 342 11.98 -18.09 4.52
C GLU A 342 12.47 -16.99 3.58
N GLU A 343 11.99 -16.96 2.33
CA GLU A 343 12.32 -15.90 1.37
C GLU A 343 11.82 -14.53 1.83
N LEU A 344 10.55 -14.42 2.22
CA LEU A 344 9.92 -13.13 2.51
C LEU A 344 10.33 -12.51 3.85
N TYR A 345 10.64 -13.33 4.86
CA TYR A 345 10.77 -12.85 6.24
C TYR A 345 12.13 -13.11 6.87
N TYR A 346 12.99 -13.97 6.30
CA TYR A 346 14.25 -14.38 6.93
C TYR A 346 15.49 -14.29 6.03
N SER A 347 15.35 -13.94 4.75
CA SER A 347 16.46 -13.91 3.78
C SER A 347 17.59 -12.92 4.13
N ASP A 348 17.29 -11.85 4.88
CA ASP A 348 18.25 -10.82 5.25
C ASP A 348 19.08 -11.13 6.51
N SER A 349 18.70 -12.16 7.27
CA SER A 349 19.42 -12.53 8.52
C SER A 349 20.73 -13.28 8.26
N ASN A 350 20.99 -13.75 7.05
CA ASN A 350 22.17 -14.53 6.70
C ASN A 350 23.32 -13.72 6.06
N SER A 351 23.19 -12.40 5.91
CA SER A 351 24.21 -11.58 5.24
C SER A 351 25.17 -10.82 6.18
N LEU A 352 25.01 -10.89 7.51
CA LEU A 352 25.82 -10.11 8.45
C LEU A 352 26.80 -10.92 9.33
N ASP A 353 26.84 -12.26 9.22
CA ASP A 353 27.77 -13.09 10.01
C ASP A 353 28.82 -13.83 9.15
N ASN A 354 29.54 -13.11 8.28
CA ASN A 354 30.75 -13.64 7.67
C ASN A 354 31.89 -12.63 7.72
N ASP A 355 32.38 -12.35 8.95
CA ASP A 355 33.78 -12.00 9.13
C ASP A 355 34.31 -12.58 10.46
N ASN A 356 35.37 -13.40 10.31
CA ASN A 356 36.24 -13.98 11.33
C ASN A 356 35.75 -15.20 12.14
N ASN A 357 35.95 -16.42 11.66
CA ASN A 357 37.06 -17.23 12.20
C ASN A 357 37.22 -18.59 11.52
N LYS A 358 38.43 -18.82 11.03
CA LYS A 358 38.93 -20.11 10.53
C LYS A 358 39.32 -20.95 11.75
N THR A 359 38.72 -22.12 11.97
CA THR A 359 39.44 -23.37 12.32
C THR A 359 38.48 -24.52 12.70
N SER A 360 38.52 -25.57 11.91
CA SER A 360 38.53 -27.02 12.20
C SER A 360 37.34 -27.75 12.83
N GLN A 361 36.76 -28.59 11.96
CA GLN A 361 36.41 -30.02 12.13
C GLN A 361 35.10 -30.46 12.78
N THR A 362 34.32 -31.09 11.90
CA THR A 362 33.56 -32.36 12.00
C THR A 362 32.17 -32.34 12.65
N ASN A 363 31.22 -32.58 11.88
CA ASN A 363 30.23 -33.65 11.73
C ASN A 363 28.85 -33.17 11.28
N ASP A 364 28.51 -33.54 10.06
CA ASP A 364 27.20 -33.86 9.50
C ASP A 364 25.94 -33.55 10.31
N VAL A 365 25.24 -32.48 9.91
CA VAL A 365 23.82 -32.56 9.49
C VAL A 365 23.64 -31.50 8.41
N SER A 366 23.30 -31.94 7.20
CA SER A 366 23.15 -31.15 5.98
C SER A 366 22.10 -30.04 6.14
N THR A 367 22.56 -28.81 6.32
CA THR A 367 21.77 -27.62 6.04
C THR A 367 22.02 -27.26 4.59
N GLN A 368 21.22 -27.82 3.68
CA GLN A 368 21.15 -27.34 2.32
C GLN A 368 20.48 -25.97 2.36
N SER A 369 21.27 -24.92 2.19
CA SER A 369 20.80 -23.59 1.80
C SER A 369 20.09 -23.75 0.45
N LEU A 370 18.77 -23.55 0.40
CA LEU A 370 17.97 -23.51 -0.81
C LEU A 370 18.16 -22.17 -1.55
N THR A 371 19.36 -21.89 -1.98
CA THR A 371 19.56 -21.15 -3.22
C THR A 371 19.13 -22.11 -4.33
N SER A 372 17.96 -21.87 -4.96
CA SER A 372 17.64 -22.52 -6.23
C SER A 372 18.87 -22.39 -7.09
N ASN A 373 19.51 -23.53 -7.43
CA ASN A 373 20.70 -23.47 -8.27
C ASN A 373 20.33 -22.68 -9.52
N LYS A 374 21.09 -21.64 -9.87
CA LYS A 374 20.83 -20.82 -11.08
C LYS A 374 20.64 -21.71 -12.32
N SER A 375 21.24 -22.92 -12.31
CA SER A 375 21.11 -23.95 -13.34
C SER A 375 19.67 -24.53 -13.46
N ASP A 376 18.88 -24.48 -12.40
CA ASP A 376 17.52 -25.03 -12.39
C ASP A 376 16.50 -24.03 -12.95
N ILE A 377 16.88 -22.74 -13.01
CA ILE A 377 16.06 -21.66 -13.54
C ILE A 377 16.07 -21.67 -15.07
N LYS A 378 14.94 -21.98 -15.68
CA LYS A 378 14.75 -22.04 -17.13
C LYS A 378 14.40 -20.68 -17.71
N ILE A 379 15.27 -20.12 -18.53
CA ILE A 379 15.10 -18.82 -19.17
C ILE A 379 14.79 -18.99 -20.66
N GLU A 380 13.70 -18.36 -21.12
CA GLU A 380 13.48 -18.05 -22.52
C GLU A 380 14.01 -16.64 -22.83
N LEU A 381 14.96 -16.52 -23.74
CA LEU A 381 15.59 -15.25 -24.10
C LEU A 381 15.22 -14.85 -25.52
N LEU A 382 14.52 -13.73 -25.67
CA LEU A 382 14.00 -13.23 -26.94
C LEU A 382 14.73 -11.93 -27.35
N ASN A 383 15.14 -11.85 -28.61
CA ASN A 383 15.76 -10.67 -29.16
C ASN A 383 14.69 -9.67 -29.70
N GLY A 384 14.48 -8.59 -29.00
CA GLY A 384 13.72 -7.42 -29.42
C GLY A 384 14.60 -6.20 -29.71
N SER A 385 15.93 -6.30 -29.63
CA SER A 385 16.86 -5.17 -29.85
C SER A 385 17.06 -4.82 -31.32
N GLY A 386 16.75 -5.73 -32.24
CA GLY A 386 17.04 -5.61 -33.67
C GLY A 386 18.50 -5.90 -34.05
N LYS A 387 19.38 -6.25 -33.09
CA LYS A 387 20.79 -6.65 -33.31
C LYS A 387 20.97 -8.09 -32.87
N SER A 388 21.36 -8.98 -33.81
CA SER A 388 21.55 -10.41 -33.51
C SER A 388 22.65 -10.68 -32.48
N SER A 389 23.71 -9.86 -32.50
CA SER A 389 24.82 -9.96 -31.54
C SER A 389 24.39 -9.77 -30.09
N ASN A 390 23.33 -9.00 -29.80
CA ASN A 390 22.86 -8.76 -28.45
C ASN A 390 22.26 -10.02 -27.81
N LEU A 391 21.57 -10.84 -28.59
CA LEU A 391 21.05 -12.14 -28.11
C LEU A 391 22.20 -13.06 -27.67
N THR A 392 23.25 -13.17 -28.50
CA THR A 392 24.43 -14.00 -28.21
C THR A 392 25.14 -13.52 -26.94
N LYS A 393 25.37 -12.19 -26.83
CA LYS A 393 26.04 -11.61 -25.67
C LYS A 393 25.24 -11.85 -24.38
N ALA A 394 23.94 -11.58 -24.38
CA ALA A 394 23.08 -11.79 -23.22
C ALA A 394 23.00 -13.29 -22.85
N THR A 395 22.91 -14.18 -23.85
CA THR A 395 22.95 -15.62 -23.62
C THR A 395 24.24 -16.05 -22.93
N ASN A 396 25.40 -15.58 -23.41
CA ASN A 396 26.69 -15.93 -22.84
C ASN A 396 26.85 -15.40 -21.43
N LYS A 397 26.46 -14.15 -21.15
CA LYS A 397 26.48 -13.58 -19.79
C LYS A 397 25.65 -14.40 -18.80
N LEU A 398 24.39 -14.68 -19.13
CA LEU A 398 23.52 -15.48 -18.25
C LEU A 398 24.06 -16.90 -18.01
N LYS A 399 24.61 -17.55 -19.04
CA LYS A 399 25.23 -18.88 -18.91
C LYS A 399 26.51 -18.85 -18.09
N GLN A 400 27.35 -17.81 -18.22
CA GLN A 400 28.59 -17.65 -17.43
C GLN A 400 28.25 -17.49 -15.93
N GLU A 401 27.12 -16.86 -15.60
CA GLU A 401 26.63 -16.70 -14.24
C GLU A 401 25.81 -17.90 -13.73
N GLY A 402 25.76 -19.00 -14.51
CA GLY A 402 25.19 -20.27 -14.11
C GLY A 402 23.71 -20.46 -14.45
N TYR A 403 23.07 -19.55 -15.16
CA TYR A 403 21.66 -19.68 -15.55
C TYR A 403 21.45 -20.64 -16.73
N ASN A 404 20.32 -21.37 -16.72
CA ASN A 404 19.89 -22.23 -17.81
C ASN A 404 19.09 -21.44 -18.85
N VAL A 405 19.79 -20.93 -19.90
CA VAL A 405 19.09 -20.36 -21.07
C VAL A 405 18.53 -21.52 -21.90
N TYR A 406 17.29 -21.90 -21.56
CA TYR A 406 16.59 -23.08 -22.10
C TYR A 406 16.15 -22.88 -23.55
N LYS A 407 15.72 -21.66 -23.91
CA LYS A 407 15.18 -21.34 -25.23
C LYS A 407 15.58 -19.94 -25.66
N THR A 408 15.92 -19.78 -26.94
CA THR A 408 16.21 -18.46 -27.54
C THR A 408 15.33 -18.23 -28.75
N GLY A 409 15.02 -16.94 -29.05
CA GLY A 409 14.20 -16.57 -30.19
C GLY A 409 14.30 -15.09 -30.53
N THR A 410 13.43 -14.64 -31.44
CA THR A 410 13.27 -13.22 -31.81
C THR A 410 11.83 -12.81 -31.61
N THR A 411 11.60 -11.53 -31.31
CA THR A 411 10.29 -10.94 -31.15
C THR A 411 10.24 -9.56 -31.82
N SER A 412 9.11 -8.91 -31.79
CA SER A 412 8.97 -7.52 -32.23
C SER A 412 9.95 -6.59 -31.48
N THR A 413 10.41 -5.56 -32.17
CA THR A 413 11.40 -4.61 -31.61
C THR A 413 10.86 -3.92 -30.36
N LYS A 414 11.68 -3.94 -29.29
CA LYS A 414 11.41 -3.28 -28.03
C LYS A 414 12.42 -2.18 -27.75
N THR A 415 11.98 -1.09 -27.15
CA THR A 415 12.86 0.01 -26.74
C THR A 415 13.60 -0.30 -25.46
N LYS A 416 12.96 -1.01 -24.54
CA LYS A 416 13.52 -1.42 -23.24
C LYS A 416 13.55 -2.93 -23.09
N THR A 417 14.52 -3.40 -22.33
CA THR A 417 14.63 -4.81 -21.92
C THR A 417 13.56 -5.11 -20.86
N GLU A 418 12.83 -6.21 -21.06
CA GLU A 418 11.76 -6.68 -20.17
C GLU A 418 12.18 -8.03 -19.57
N ILE A 419 12.09 -8.18 -18.25
CA ILE A 419 12.37 -9.42 -17.50
C ILE A 419 11.05 -9.87 -16.90
N LYS A 420 10.41 -10.87 -17.51
CA LYS A 420 9.09 -11.36 -17.11
C LYS A 420 9.23 -12.62 -16.26
N ASN A 421 8.96 -12.48 -14.96
CA ASN A 421 8.87 -13.62 -14.04
C ASN A 421 7.57 -14.38 -14.32
N LYS A 422 7.68 -15.61 -14.82
CA LYS A 422 6.54 -16.44 -15.28
C LYS A 422 6.02 -17.39 -14.23
N ARG A 423 6.86 -17.81 -13.30
CA ARG A 423 6.53 -18.84 -12.30
C ARG A 423 6.70 -18.37 -10.87
N ASN A 424 6.58 -17.06 -10.64
CA ASN A 424 6.71 -16.46 -9.32
C ASN A 424 8.05 -16.83 -8.63
N CYS A 425 9.14 -16.83 -9.42
CA CYS A 425 10.47 -17.01 -8.87
C CYS A 425 10.87 -15.81 -8.00
N SER A 426 11.82 -16.06 -7.11
CA SER A 426 12.36 -15.06 -6.18
C SER A 426 12.72 -13.74 -6.86
N THR A 427 12.42 -12.62 -6.20
CA THR A 427 12.84 -11.28 -6.62
C THR A 427 14.36 -11.13 -6.64
N ILE A 428 15.07 -11.91 -5.80
CA ILE A 428 16.53 -11.99 -5.80
C ILE A 428 17.03 -12.47 -7.17
N ILE A 429 16.42 -13.52 -7.72
CA ILE A 429 16.77 -14.04 -9.06
C ILE A 429 16.42 -13.01 -10.13
N SER A 430 15.27 -12.34 -10.03
CA SER A 430 14.88 -11.29 -10.97
C SER A 430 15.86 -10.12 -10.99
N ASN A 431 16.33 -9.70 -9.82
CA ASN A 431 17.31 -8.63 -9.66
C ASN A 431 18.69 -9.08 -10.11
N ASP A 432 19.12 -10.28 -9.76
CA ASP A 432 20.39 -10.86 -10.23
C ASP A 432 20.44 -10.92 -11.77
N ILE A 433 19.38 -11.38 -12.41
CA ILE A 433 19.27 -11.37 -13.89
C ILE A 433 19.37 -9.93 -14.44
N LYS A 434 18.71 -8.97 -13.81
CA LYS A 434 18.78 -7.56 -14.21
C LYS A 434 20.19 -7.00 -14.06
N ASP A 435 20.87 -7.31 -12.98
CA ASP A 435 22.24 -6.86 -12.70
C ASP A 435 23.24 -7.47 -13.68
N ILE A 436 23.10 -8.76 -13.99
CA ILE A 436 23.90 -9.45 -15.03
C ILE A 436 23.73 -8.77 -16.39
N LEU A 437 22.50 -8.41 -16.76
CA LEU A 437 22.22 -7.78 -18.04
C LEU A 437 22.60 -6.28 -18.06
N GLY A 438 22.74 -5.64 -16.89
CA GLY A 438 23.01 -4.22 -16.73
C GLY A 438 21.82 -3.32 -17.12
N THR A 439 20.66 -3.89 -17.41
CA THR A 439 19.42 -3.18 -17.77
C THR A 439 18.21 -4.12 -17.67
N GLY A 440 17.01 -3.56 -17.64
CA GLY A 440 15.76 -4.30 -17.69
C GLY A 440 14.76 -3.83 -16.66
N THR A 441 13.49 -3.97 -17.02
CA THR A 441 12.35 -3.78 -16.10
C THR A 441 11.82 -5.15 -15.72
N VAL A 442 11.78 -5.44 -14.43
CA VAL A 442 11.21 -6.68 -13.90
C VAL A 442 9.70 -6.56 -13.85
N GLU A 443 9.00 -7.52 -14.45
CA GLU A 443 7.54 -7.63 -14.45
C GLU A 443 7.14 -9.00 -13.93
N ASN A 444 6.23 -9.05 -12.96
CA ASN A 444 5.60 -10.28 -12.54
C ASN A 444 4.48 -10.62 -13.54
N ASN A 445 4.76 -11.57 -14.43
CA ASN A 445 3.85 -12.05 -15.47
C ASN A 445 3.58 -13.54 -15.26
N TYR A 446 3.00 -13.86 -14.10
CA TYR A 446 2.77 -15.23 -13.66
C TYR A 446 1.86 -16.00 -14.61
N ASN A 447 2.31 -17.19 -14.98
CA ASN A 447 1.55 -18.16 -15.77
C ASN A 447 1.92 -19.60 -15.32
N SER A 448 1.03 -20.24 -14.59
CA SER A 448 1.24 -21.61 -14.04
C SER A 448 1.51 -22.66 -15.10
N SER A 449 1.03 -22.45 -16.34
CA SER A 449 1.29 -23.33 -17.49
C SER A 449 2.59 -23.02 -18.24
N SER A 450 3.37 -22.03 -17.81
CA SER A 450 4.65 -21.71 -18.44
C SER A 450 5.64 -22.86 -18.29
N THR A 451 6.33 -23.19 -19.37
CA THR A 451 7.43 -24.19 -19.38
C THR A 451 8.78 -23.57 -18.99
N VAL A 452 8.82 -22.26 -18.79
CA VAL A 452 10.01 -21.49 -18.39
C VAL A 452 9.70 -20.62 -17.19
N ASP A 453 10.72 -20.35 -16.39
CA ASP A 453 10.62 -19.54 -15.18
C ASP A 453 10.65 -18.05 -15.51
N TYR A 454 11.47 -17.68 -16.50
CA TYR A 454 11.58 -16.31 -17.01
C TYR A 454 11.45 -16.25 -18.53
N THR A 455 10.76 -15.22 -19.02
CA THR A 455 10.88 -14.77 -20.42
C THR A 455 11.53 -13.40 -20.41
N ILE A 456 12.73 -13.31 -20.99
CA ILE A 456 13.51 -12.07 -21.07
C ILE A 456 13.48 -11.57 -22.52
N ILE A 457 13.07 -10.33 -22.72
CA ILE A 457 13.06 -9.68 -24.02
C ILE A 457 14.15 -8.60 -24.04
N ILE A 458 15.21 -8.81 -24.76
CA ILE A 458 16.30 -7.85 -24.89
C ILE A 458 15.86 -6.67 -25.75
N GLY A 459 15.89 -5.48 -25.19
CA GLY A 459 15.55 -4.23 -25.86
C GLY A 459 16.72 -3.50 -26.48
N LYS A 460 16.46 -2.33 -27.08
CA LYS A 460 17.50 -1.46 -27.67
C LYS A 460 18.43 -0.82 -26.62
N ASP A 461 18.00 -0.77 -25.38
CA ASP A 461 18.73 -0.26 -24.22
C ASP A 461 19.86 -1.18 -23.74
N TYR A 462 19.85 -2.46 -24.15
CA TYR A 462 20.93 -3.41 -23.85
C TYR A 462 22.19 -3.07 -24.62
N LYS A 463 23.26 -2.72 -23.93
CA LYS A 463 24.54 -2.30 -24.52
C LYS A 463 25.47 -3.49 -24.81
N GLY A 464 25.31 -4.61 -24.11
CA GLY A 464 26.10 -5.82 -24.27
C GLY A 464 27.56 -5.66 -23.83
N GLU A 465 27.82 -4.78 -22.86
CA GLU A 465 29.11 -4.56 -22.23
C GLU A 465 29.38 -5.60 -21.16
#